data_c8960aba9d6a9ae95c5b7aab9f098371
#
_entry.id   c8960aba9d6a9ae95c5b7aab9f098371
#
_cell.length_a   1.000
_cell.length_b   1.000
_cell.length_c   1.000
_cell.angle_alpha   90.00
_cell.angle_beta   90.00
_cell.angle_gamma   90.00
#
_symmetry.space_group_name_H-M   'P 1'
#
loop_
_entity.id
_entity.type
_entity.pdbx_description
1 polymer ?
#
loop_
_entity_poly.entity_id
_entity_poly.type
_entity_poly.pdbx_seq_one_letter_code
_entity_poly.pdbx_strand_id
1 'polypeptide(L)'
;MKIEIFTDGACRGNPGPGGWGVLLRCGDKEKELWGGEADTTNNRMELTAAIEGLKALTKASVVELTTDSQYVRKGITEWITGWKKKGWKTASRKPVKNADLWQTLLAVSEQHDLSLIHI
;
A
#
# COMPACT_ATOMS: atom_id res chain seq x y z
N MET A 1 16.00 14.15 -1.02
CA MET A 1 16.36 13.21 0.04
C MET A 1 15.49 11.97 -0.06
N LYS A 2 16.07 10.82 0.09
CA LYS A 2 15.35 9.55 -0.04
C LYS A 2 14.70 9.16 1.28
N ILE A 3 13.45 8.71 1.19
CA ILE A 3 12.71 8.21 2.34
C ILE A 3 12.49 6.72 2.15
N GLU A 4 12.78 5.95 3.20
CA GLU A 4 12.51 4.52 3.22
C GLU A 4 11.24 4.27 4.02
N ILE A 5 10.34 3.46 3.44
CA ILE A 5 9.09 3.07 4.09
C ILE A 5 9.06 1.56 4.16
N PHE A 6 8.87 1.02 5.37
CA PHE A 6 8.72 -0.40 5.61
C PHE A 6 7.31 -0.65 6.10
N THR A 7 6.61 -1.58 5.47
CA THR A 7 5.19 -1.83 5.77
C THR A 7 4.96 -3.28 6.15
N ASP A 8 3.96 -3.48 7.02
CA ASP A 8 3.51 -4.80 7.42
C ASP A 8 2.02 -4.74 7.73
N GLY A 9 1.30 -5.78 7.34
CA GLY A 9 -0.12 -5.89 7.62
C GLY A 9 -0.50 -7.32 7.88
N ALA A 10 -1.42 -7.53 8.79
CA ALA A 10 -1.85 -8.86 9.17
C ALA A 10 -3.31 -8.86 9.60
N CYS A 11 -3.94 -10.01 9.50
CA CYS A 11 -5.34 -10.18 9.90
C CYS A 11 -5.49 -11.53 10.60
N ARG A 12 -6.23 -11.52 11.70
CA ARG A 12 -6.57 -12.75 12.42
C ARG A 12 -7.88 -13.28 11.85
N GLY A 13 -7.79 -14.43 11.15
CA GLY A 13 -8.89 -14.88 10.31
C GLY A 13 -8.87 -14.07 9.01
N ASN A 14 -9.74 -14.37 8.08
CA ASN A 14 -9.75 -13.67 6.79
C ASN A 14 -11.13 -13.81 6.15
N PRO A 15 -12.14 -12.96 6.53
CA PRO A 15 -12.00 -11.71 7.30
C PRO A 15 -11.92 -11.89 8.80
N GLY A 16 -11.52 -10.81 9.49
CA GLY A 16 -11.43 -10.74 10.94
C GLY A 16 -10.72 -9.47 11.39
N PRO A 17 -10.39 -9.36 12.68
CA PRO A 17 -9.66 -8.21 13.17
C PRO A 17 -8.23 -8.21 12.61
N GLY A 18 -7.77 -7.05 12.17
CA GLY A 18 -6.46 -6.90 11.58
C GLY A 18 -5.77 -5.63 12.00
N GLY A 19 -4.48 -5.55 11.68
CA GLY A 19 -3.65 -4.39 11.98
C GLY A 19 -2.60 -4.16 10.90
N TRP A 20 -2.06 -2.96 10.91
CA TRP A 20 -1.00 -2.56 10.00
C TRP A 20 0.05 -1.74 10.73
N GLY A 21 1.27 -1.81 10.25
CA GLY A 21 2.38 -1.05 10.79
C GLY A 21 3.23 -0.46 9.69
N VAL A 22 3.82 0.70 9.97
CA VAL A 22 4.70 1.42 9.05
C VAL A 22 5.90 1.95 9.81
N LEU A 23 7.09 1.77 9.25
CA LEU A 23 8.29 2.44 9.73
C LEU A 23 8.77 3.38 8.61
N LEU A 24 8.85 4.66 8.92
CA LEU A 24 9.39 5.68 8.04
C LEU A 24 10.81 6.02 8.48
N ARG A 25 11.74 6.01 7.56
CA ARG A 25 13.14 6.36 7.86
C ARG A 25 13.65 7.39 6.86
N CYS A 26 14.22 8.46 7.40
CA CYS A 26 14.85 9.50 6.59
C CYS A 26 16.18 9.86 7.26
N GLY A 27 17.28 9.34 6.71
CA GLY A 27 18.58 9.47 7.36
C GLY A 27 18.60 8.77 8.70
N ASP A 28 18.87 9.51 9.76
CA ASP A 28 18.89 8.97 11.12
C ASP A 28 17.57 9.19 11.88
N LYS A 29 16.57 9.72 11.20
CA LYS A 29 15.24 9.96 11.81
C LYS A 29 14.30 8.84 11.42
N GLU A 30 13.53 8.39 12.42
CA GLU A 30 12.53 7.33 12.23
C GLU A 30 11.20 7.74 12.84
N LYS A 31 10.12 7.26 12.23
CA LYS A 31 8.76 7.44 12.74
C LYS A 31 7.97 6.17 12.51
N GLU A 32 7.22 5.75 13.52
CA GLU A 32 6.35 4.59 13.42
C GLU A 32 4.89 5.01 13.39
N LEU A 33 4.12 4.32 12.57
CA LEU A 33 2.67 4.47 12.49
C LEU A 33 2.04 3.09 12.59
N TRP A 34 0.86 3.01 13.19
CA TRP A 34 0.13 1.75 13.25
C TRP A 34 -1.35 2.02 13.41
N GLY A 35 -2.15 1.01 13.07
CA GLY A 35 -3.59 1.07 13.23
C GLY A 35 -4.20 -0.30 13.09
N GLY A 36 -5.51 -0.37 13.22
CA GLY A 36 -6.22 -1.63 13.11
C GLY A 36 -7.67 -1.43 12.71
N GLU A 37 -8.29 -2.53 12.30
CA GLU A 37 -9.71 -2.57 11.96
C GLU A 37 -10.31 -3.85 12.52
N ALA A 38 -11.57 -3.76 12.96
CA ALA A 38 -12.25 -4.89 13.61
C ALA A 38 -12.64 -5.98 12.61
N ASP A 39 -12.90 -5.61 11.35
CA ASP A 39 -13.33 -6.55 10.32
C ASP A 39 -12.66 -6.18 9.00
N THR A 40 -11.63 -6.95 8.63
CA THR A 40 -10.83 -6.65 7.47
C THR A 40 -10.20 -7.93 6.91
N THR A 41 -9.31 -7.79 5.95
CA THR A 41 -8.55 -8.91 5.38
C THR A 41 -7.06 -8.62 5.39
N ASN A 42 -6.26 -9.65 5.24
CA ASN A 42 -4.82 -9.51 5.19
C ASN A 42 -4.39 -8.54 4.07
N ASN A 43 -4.96 -8.71 2.87
CA ASN A 43 -4.63 -7.85 1.73
C ASN A 43 -5.01 -6.39 1.96
N ARG A 44 -6.15 -6.14 2.61
CA ARG A 44 -6.55 -4.76 2.93
C ARG A 44 -5.58 -4.12 3.92
N MET A 45 -5.09 -4.88 4.89
CA MET A 45 -4.13 -4.34 5.87
C MET A 45 -2.78 -4.05 5.21
N GLU A 46 -2.34 -4.90 4.30
CA GLU A 46 -1.11 -4.65 3.53
C GLU A 46 -1.23 -3.37 2.68
N LEU A 47 -2.36 -3.20 2.00
CA LEU A 47 -2.61 -1.98 1.22
C LEU A 47 -2.70 -0.74 2.10
N THR A 48 -3.39 -0.85 3.24
CA THR A 48 -3.57 0.27 4.17
C THR A 48 -2.22 0.72 4.73
N ALA A 49 -1.33 -0.21 5.06
CA ALA A 49 0.01 0.14 5.52
C ALA A 49 0.77 0.98 4.49
N ALA A 50 0.75 0.56 3.22
CA ALA A 50 1.41 1.30 2.15
C ALA A 50 0.80 2.70 1.97
N ILE A 51 -0.53 2.79 1.98
CA ILE A 51 -1.25 4.06 1.84
C ILE A 51 -0.89 5.01 2.98
N GLU A 52 -0.98 4.54 4.22
CA GLU A 52 -0.74 5.38 5.39
C GLU A 52 0.73 5.83 5.46
N GLY A 53 1.66 4.98 5.05
CA GLY A 53 3.06 5.36 4.97
C GLY A 53 3.29 6.51 3.98
N LEU A 54 2.71 6.42 2.78
CA LEU A 54 2.85 7.47 1.78
C LEU A 54 2.11 8.75 2.17
N LYS A 55 0.93 8.62 2.78
CA LYS A 55 0.14 9.78 3.23
C LYS A 55 0.85 10.57 4.32
N ALA A 56 1.72 9.95 5.09
CA ALA A 56 2.46 10.62 6.15
C ALA A 56 3.51 11.60 5.62
N LEU A 57 3.86 11.51 4.33
CA LEU A 57 4.84 12.41 3.72
C LEU A 57 4.17 13.73 3.36
N THR A 58 4.80 14.83 3.77
CA THR A 58 4.24 16.17 3.57
C THR A 58 4.70 16.83 2.27
N LYS A 59 5.71 16.26 1.63
CA LYS A 59 6.29 16.79 0.38
C LYS A 59 6.50 15.67 -0.61
N ALA A 60 6.49 16.01 -1.90
CA ALA A 60 6.90 15.09 -2.94
C ALA A 60 8.32 14.62 -2.65
N SER A 61 8.54 13.31 -2.65
CA SER A 61 9.78 12.69 -2.18
C SER A 61 10.20 11.54 -3.09
N VAL A 62 11.48 11.22 -3.04
CA VAL A 62 11.98 9.94 -3.57
C VAL A 62 11.77 8.91 -2.46
N VAL A 63 11.00 7.87 -2.76
CA VAL A 63 10.57 6.89 -1.76
C VAL A 63 10.98 5.49 -2.19
N GLU A 64 11.60 4.75 -1.25
CA GLU A 64 11.76 3.30 -1.38
C GLU A 64 10.78 2.62 -0.44
N LEU A 65 9.80 1.95 -1.01
CA LEU A 65 8.79 1.21 -0.27
C LEU A 65 9.17 -0.26 -0.21
N THR A 66 9.45 -0.75 0.98
CA THR A 66 9.84 -2.14 1.21
C THR A 66 8.64 -2.91 1.77
N THR A 67 8.26 -3.98 1.10
CA THR A 67 7.16 -4.84 1.53
C THR A 67 7.49 -6.31 1.22
N ASP A 68 6.96 -7.21 2.04
CA ASP A 68 7.00 -8.64 1.75
C ASP A 68 5.70 -9.11 1.09
N SER A 69 4.74 -8.23 0.89
CA SER A 69 3.46 -8.56 0.26
C SER A 69 3.59 -8.67 -1.25
N GLN A 70 3.45 -9.88 -1.77
CA GLN A 70 3.40 -10.09 -3.22
C GLN A 70 2.16 -9.43 -3.82
N TYR A 71 1.06 -9.37 -3.08
CA TYR A 71 -0.17 -8.75 -3.52
C TYR A 71 0.03 -7.26 -3.81
N VAL A 72 0.66 -6.54 -2.89
CA VAL A 72 0.95 -5.11 -3.07
C VAL A 72 1.94 -4.92 -4.22
N ARG A 73 3.01 -5.70 -4.26
CA ARG A 73 4.03 -5.59 -5.30
C ARG A 73 3.45 -5.83 -6.69
N LYS A 74 2.72 -6.94 -6.86
CA LYS A 74 2.15 -7.28 -8.16
C LYS A 74 1.10 -6.28 -8.61
N GLY A 75 0.29 -5.79 -7.68
CA GLY A 75 -0.71 -4.78 -8.00
C GLY A 75 -0.09 -3.51 -8.54
N ILE A 76 0.95 -3.00 -7.88
CA ILE A 76 1.61 -1.77 -8.31
C ILE A 76 2.36 -1.96 -9.63
N THR A 77 3.06 -3.09 -9.81
CA THR A 77 3.94 -3.29 -10.95
C THR A 77 3.26 -3.90 -12.17
N GLU A 78 2.17 -4.68 -11.96
CA GLU A 78 1.59 -5.46 -13.05
C GLU A 78 0.11 -5.19 -13.30
N TRP A 79 -0.71 -5.05 -12.24
CA TRP A 79 -2.17 -5.05 -12.40
C TRP A 79 -2.80 -3.68 -12.57
N ILE A 80 -2.26 -2.67 -11.88
CA ILE A 80 -2.92 -1.37 -11.76
C ILE A 80 -3.10 -0.67 -13.10
N THR A 81 -2.15 -0.81 -14.00
CA THR A 81 -2.23 -0.22 -15.35
C THR A 81 -3.39 -0.80 -16.14
N GLY A 82 -3.58 -2.12 -16.08
CA GLY A 82 -4.68 -2.78 -16.75
C GLY A 82 -6.03 -2.41 -16.16
N TRP A 83 -6.12 -2.37 -14.84
CA TRP A 83 -7.36 -1.97 -14.17
C TRP A 83 -7.76 -0.54 -14.50
N LYS A 84 -6.78 0.36 -14.53
CA LYS A 84 -7.02 1.76 -14.88
C LYS A 84 -7.60 1.89 -16.28
N LYS A 85 -7.08 1.13 -17.24
CA LYS A 85 -7.59 1.13 -18.63
C LYS A 85 -8.99 0.56 -18.73
N LYS A 86 -9.36 -0.38 -17.86
CA LYS A 86 -10.66 -1.06 -17.91
C LYS A 86 -11.69 -0.45 -16.96
N GLY A 87 -11.41 0.73 -16.42
CA GLY A 87 -12.33 1.42 -15.50
C GLY A 87 -12.51 0.67 -14.18
N TRP A 88 -11.44 0.01 -13.69
CA TRP A 88 -11.41 -0.71 -12.42
C TRP A 88 -12.36 -1.91 -12.38
N LYS A 89 -12.49 -2.58 -13.54
CA LYS A 89 -13.28 -3.80 -13.67
C LYS A 89 -12.39 -4.94 -14.16
N THR A 90 -12.73 -6.15 -13.75
CA THR A 90 -12.05 -7.35 -14.22
C THR A 90 -12.47 -7.68 -15.65
N ALA A 91 -11.83 -8.69 -16.25
CA ALA A 91 -12.18 -9.16 -17.58
C ALA A 91 -13.65 -9.60 -17.69
N SER A 92 -14.23 -10.08 -16.57
CA SER A 92 -15.65 -10.47 -16.51
C SER A 92 -16.58 -9.30 -16.16
N ARG A 93 -16.07 -8.06 -16.19
CA ARG A 93 -16.78 -6.81 -15.90
C ARG A 93 -17.26 -6.69 -14.47
N LYS A 94 -16.67 -7.44 -13.54
CA LYS A 94 -16.91 -7.30 -12.11
C LYS A 94 -15.96 -6.26 -11.52
N PRO A 95 -16.35 -5.54 -10.45
CA PRO A 95 -15.44 -4.59 -9.80
C PRO A 95 -14.16 -5.29 -9.34
N VAL A 96 -13.04 -4.60 -9.47
CA VAL A 96 -11.75 -5.07 -8.94
C VAL A 96 -11.85 -5.16 -7.43
N LYS A 97 -11.40 -6.27 -6.85
CA LYS A 97 -11.42 -6.46 -5.41
C LYS A 97 -10.48 -5.42 -4.76
N ASN A 98 -10.94 -4.79 -3.68
CA ASN A 98 -10.22 -3.72 -2.97
C ASN A 98 -9.92 -2.50 -3.87
N ALA A 99 -10.76 -2.25 -4.87
CA ALA A 99 -10.56 -1.12 -5.79
C ALA A 99 -10.45 0.22 -5.06
N ASP A 100 -11.20 0.40 -3.98
CA ASP A 100 -11.14 1.60 -3.15
C ASP A 100 -9.73 1.86 -2.65
N LEU A 101 -9.07 0.85 -2.10
CA LEU A 101 -7.71 0.98 -1.59
C LEU A 101 -6.68 1.10 -2.71
N TRP A 102 -6.85 0.34 -3.81
CA TRP A 102 -5.94 0.44 -4.94
C TRP A 102 -5.96 1.82 -5.58
N GLN A 103 -7.14 2.42 -5.72
CA GLN A 103 -7.28 3.77 -6.26
C GLN A 103 -6.63 4.81 -5.35
N THR A 104 -6.81 4.67 -4.03
CA THR A 104 -6.18 5.55 -3.05
C THR A 104 -4.66 5.41 -3.09
N LEU A 105 -4.15 4.17 -3.15
CA LEU A 105 -2.72 3.92 -3.22
C LEU A 105 -2.11 4.54 -4.48
N LEU A 106 -2.77 4.40 -5.63
CA LEU A 106 -2.32 5.00 -6.88
C LEU A 106 -2.23 6.52 -6.75
N ALA A 107 -3.27 7.14 -6.20
CA ALA A 107 -3.32 8.60 -6.06
C ALA A 107 -2.19 9.12 -5.17
N VAL A 108 -1.93 8.47 -4.02
CA VAL A 108 -0.87 8.93 -3.12
C VAL A 108 0.52 8.60 -3.69
N SER A 109 0.68 7.51 -4.43
CA SER A 109 1.98 7.14 -5.02
C SER A 109 2.38 8.07 -6.16
N GLU A 110 1.42 8.62 -6.91
CA GLU A 110 1.70 9.55 -8.02
C GLU A 110 2.32 10.86 -7.54
N GLN A 111 2.22 11.17 -6.26
CA GLN A 111 2.80 12.38 -5.69
C GLN A 111 4.30 12.23 -5.42
N HIS A 112 4.85 11.03 -5.57
CA HIS A 112 6.23 10.72 -5.20
C HIS A 112 6.92 9.94 -6.30
N ASP A 113 8.26 9.95 -6.27
CA ASP A 113 9.07 9.06 -7.10
C ASP A 113 9.27 7.76 -6.32
N LEU A 114 8.43 6.78 -6.61
CA LEU A 114 8.32 5.55 -5.84
C LEU A 114 9.10 4.41 -6.49
N SER A 115 10.00 3.82 -5.72
CA SER A 115 10.66 2.55 -6.04
C SER A 115 10.17 1.48 -5.07
N LEU A 116 9.85 0.32 -5.59
CA LEU A 116 9.33 -0.77 -4.80
C LEU A 116 10.41 -1.81 -4.57
N ILE A 117 10.63 -2.16 -3.29
CA ILE A 117 11.60 -3.17 -2.90
C ILE A 117 10.82 -4.35 -2.32
N HIS A 118 11.02 -5.51 -2.90
CA HIS A 118 10.39 -6.75 -2.42
C HIS A 118 11.42 -7.60 -1.69
N ILE A 119 11.09 -7.97 -0.47
CA ILE A 119 11.94 -8.84 0.35
C ILE A 119 11.70 -10.29 -0.01
#